data_392fe376c61c7506e2cb5488c077cf00
#
_entry.id   392fe376c61c7506e2cb5488c077cf00
#
_cell.length_a   1.000
_cell.length_b   1.000
_cell.length_c   1.000
_cell.angle_alpha   90.00
_cell.angle_beta   90.00
_cell.angle_gamma   90.00
#
_symmetry.space_group_name_H-M   'P 1'
#
loop_
_entity.id
_entity.type
_entity.pdbx_description
1 polymer ?
#
loop_
_entity_poly.entity_id
_entity_poly.type
_entity_poly.pdbx_seq_one_letter_code
_entity_poly.pdbx_strand_id
1 'polypeptide(L)'
;MNLTKLDYEKILSYYKIPFGNLGNRELKRKAEDILATKLCKCIKAVERKVGTQNAIALCTTSVFEKKGLKYFDMSCKGHAQLHPRKGATGRRRQMHLLTKTRKNIIFAK
;
A
#
# COMPACT_ATOMS: atom_id res chain seq x y z
N MET A 1 -6.91 -9.23 -8.14
CA MET A 1 -5.80 -10.20 -8.17
C MET A 1 -4.87 -10.00 -6.98
N ASN A 2 -4.41 -11.09 -6.42
CA ASN A 2 -3.49 -11.01 -5.29
C ASN A 2 -2.07 -10.74 -5.77
N LEU A 3 -1.29 -10.06 -4.96
CA LEU A 3 0.10 -9.79 -5.27
C LEU A 3 0.96 -11.02 -5.05
N THR A 4 1.98 -11.19 -5.87
CA THR A 4 2.95 -12.27 -5.75
C THR A 4 4.18 -11.78 -5.00
N LYS A 5 5.10 -12.71 -4.67
CA LYS A 5 6.36 -12.36 -4.05
C LYS A 5 7.14 -11.34 -4.90
N LEU A 6 7.15 -11.53 -6.21
CA LEU A 6 7.83 -10.59 -7.11
C LEU A 6 7.21 -9.20 -7.05
N ASP A 7 5.90 -9.12 -6.91
CA ASP A 7 5.21 -7.83 -6.79
C ASP A 7 5.66 -7.11 -5.52
N TYR A 8 5.76 -7.81 -4.39
CA TYR A 8 6.23 -7.19 -3.15
C TYR A 8 7.69 -6.75 -3.27
N GLU A 9 8.53 -7.54 -3.92
CA GLU A 9 9.92 -7.16 -4.15
C GLU A 9 10.03 -5.92 -5.03
N LYS A 10 9.20 -5.81 -6.05
CA LYS A 10 9.15 -4.61 -6.90
C LYS A 10 8.78 -3.37 -6.10
N ILE A 11 7.80 -3.49 -5.21
CA ILE A 11 7.37 -2.37 -4.37
C ILE A 11 8.53 -1.91 -3.49
N LEU A 12 9.19 -2.85 -2.82
CA LEU A 12 10.30 -2.52 -1.93
C LEU A 12 11.49 -1.93 -2.70
N SER A 13 11.80 -2.47 -3.86
CA SER A 13 12.87 -1.94 -4.71
C SER A 13 12.58 -0.51 -5.16
N TYR A 14 11.34 -0.24 -5.53
CA TYR A 14 10.95 1.12 -5.95
C TYR A 14 11.20 2.14 -4.84
N TYR A 15 10.90 1.78 -3.61
CA TYR A 15 11.08 2.67 -2.46
C TYR A 15 12.46 2.51 -1.81
N LYS A 16 13.35 1.76 -2.45
CA LYS A 16 14.74 1.56 -2.00
C LYS A 16 14.83 0.97 -0.59
N ILE A 17 13.95 0.02 -0.29
CA ILE A 17 13.95 -0.67 1.00
C ILE A 17 14.64 -2.02 0.82
N PRO A 18 15.70 -2.30 1.57
CA PRO A 18 16.38 -3.59 1.46
C PRO A 18 15.47 -4.72 1.95
N PHE A 19 15.41 -5.81 1.22
CA PHE A 19 14.60 -6.96 1.61
C PHE A 19 15.40 -8.28 1.68
N GLY A 20 16.59 -8.32 1.09
CA GLY A 20 17.47 -9.48 1.20
C GLY A 20 16.77 -10.81 0.97
N ASN A 21 16.92 -11.73 1.90
CA ASN A 21 16.35 -13.08 1.81
C ASN A 21 15.08 -13.24 2.65
N LEU A 22 14.26 -12.20 2.71
CA LEU A 22 13.02 -12.24 3.48
C LEU A 22 12.00 -13.21 2.89
N GLY A 23 11.27 -13.89 3.78
CA GLY A 23 10.18 -14.75 3.35
C GLY A 23 8.97 -13.96 2.86
N ASN A 24 8.00 -14.66 2.26
CA ASN A 24 6.82 -14.04 1.69
C ASN A 24 6.05 -13.18 2.69
N ARG A 25 5.92 -13.63 3.93
CA ARG A 25 5.19 -12.88 4.96
C ARG A 25 5.85 -11.54 5.27
N GLU A 26 7.17 -11.56 5.40
CA GLU A 26 7.91 -10.34 5.74
C GLU A 26 7.93 -9.37 4.58
N LEU A 27 8.08 -9.87 3.35
CA LEU A 27 8.00 -9.05 2.15
C LEU A 27 6.63 -8.39 2.04
N LYS A 28 5.56 -9.16 2.24
CA LYS A 28 4.20 -8.64 2.21
C LYS A 28 4.01 -7.56 3.25
N ARG A 29 4.42 -7.81 4.50
CA ARG A 29 4.27 -6.85 5.58
C ARG A 29 5.04 -5.57 5.32
N LYS A 30 6.30 -5.67 4.88
CA LYS A 30 7.09 -4.49 4.57
C LYS A 30 6.50 -3.68 3.44
N ALA A 31 6.03 -4.34 2.38
CA ALA A 31 5.41 -3.65 1.26
C ALA A 31 4.13 -2.93 1.69
N GLU A 32 3.29 -3.59 2.46
CA GLU A 32 2.07 -2.99 2.97
C GLU A 32 2.37 -1.79 3.87
N ASP A 33 3.35 -1.93 4.74
CA ASP A 33 3.72 -0.84 5.66
C ASP A 33 4.29 0.37 4.92
N ILE A 34 5.15 0.18 3.93
CA ILE A 34 5.70 1.31 3.20
C ILE A 34 4.64 2.03 2.37
N LEU A 35 3.72 1.28 1.76
CA LEU A 35 2.63 1.88 1.00
C LEU A 35 1.71 2.68 1.91
N ALA A 36 1.38 2.15 3.09
CA ALA A 36 0.58 2.88 4.06
C ALA A 36 1.28 4.16 4.51
N THR A 37 2.58 4.08 4.77
CA THR A 37 3.38 5.23 5.18
C THR A 37 3.39 6.30 4.10
N LYS A 38 3.62 5.92 2.85
CA LYS A 38 3.63 6.86 1.72
C LYS A 38 2.27 7.51 1.52
N LEU A 39 1.21 6.72 1.64
CA LEU A 39 -0.15 7.25 1.52
C LEU A 39 -0.44 8.27 2.62
N CYS A 40 -0.13 7.95 3.87
CA CYS A 40 -0.38 8.87 4.98
C CYS A 40 0.45 10.14 4.87
N LYS A 41 1.71 10.05 4.46
CA LYS A 41 2.55 11.24 4.25
C LYS A 41 1.98 12.13 3.15
N CYS A 42 1.52 11.52 2.06
CA CYS A 42 0.92 12.26 0.97
C CYS A 42 -0.33 13.01 1.45
N ILE A 43 -1.22 12.32 2.17
CA ILE A 43 -2.44 12.91 2.68
C ILE A 43 -2.14 14.11 3.57
N LYS A 44 -1.20 13.97 4.51
CA LYS A 44 -0.83 15.06 5.41
C LYS A 44 -0.29 16.28 4.66
N ALA A 45 0.48 16.04 3.61
CA ALA A 45 1.06 17.14 2.83
C ALA A 45 0.01 17.89 2.01
N VAL A 46 -1.02 17.19 1.52
CA VAL A 46 -2.00 17.73 0.58
C VAL A 46 -3.27 18.23 1.27
N GLU A 47 -3.65 17.64 2.42
CA GLU A 47 -4.94 17.94 3.05
C GLU A 47 -5.09 19.42 3.44
N ARG A 48 -4.00 20.11 3.72
CA ARG A 48 -4.04 21.53 4.04
C ARG A 48 -4.51 22.37 2.85
N LYS A 49 -4.28 21.88 1.64
CA LYS A 49 -4.61 22.62 0.41
C LYS A 49 -5.98 22.27 -0.13
N VAL A 50 -6.36 20.99 -0.04
CA VAL A 50 -7.56 20.52 -0.74
C VAL A 50 -8.60 19.88 0.18
N GLY A 51 -8.30 19.74 1.48
CA GLY A 51 -9.18 19.07 2.41
C GLY A 51 -8.91 17.57 2.49
N THR A 52 -9.34 16.94 3.60
CA THR A 52 -9.00 15.55 3.89
C THR A 52 -9.53 14.57 2.84
N GLN A 53 -10.80 14.67 2.45
CA GLN A 53 -11.37 13.74 1.49
C GLN A 53 -10.73 13.85 0.12
N ASN A 54 -10.48 15.07 -0.35
CA ASN A 54 -9.80 15.28 -1.62
C ASN A 54 -8.35 14.79 -1.58
N ALA A 55 -7.68 14.99 -0.43
CA ALA A 55 -6.32 14.51 -0.26
C ALA A 55 -6.26 12.99 -0.33
N ILE A 56 -7.21 12.29 0.31
CA ILE A 56 -7.26 10.83 0.25
C ILE A 56 -7.43 10.36 -1.19
N ALA A 57 -8.35 10.97 -1.94
CA ALA A 57 -8.58 10.59 -3.34
C ALA A 57 -7.33 10.82 -4.21
N LEU A 58 -6.72 11.99 -4.09
CA LEU A 58 -5.53 12.33 -4.87
C LEU A 58 -4.35 11.41 -4.53
N CYS A 59 -4.12 11.16 -3.26
CA CYS A 59 -3.01 10.32 -2.82
C CYS A 59 -3.24 8.86 -3.15
N THR A 60 -4.48 8.38 -3.08
CA THR A 60 -4.81 7.01 -3.49
C THR A 60 -4.50 6.82 -4.98
N THR A 61 -4.87 7.78 -5.81
CA THR A 61 -4.56 7.72 -7.23
C THR A 61 -3.05 7.70 -7.46
N SER A 62 -2.32 8.60 -6.80
CA SER A 62 -0.88 8.74 -7.00
C SER A 62 -0.09 7.54 -6.47
N VAL A 63 -0.41 7.05 -5.27
CA VAL A 63 0.37 6.01 -4.60
C VAL A 63 -0.05 4.61 -5.06
N PHE A 64 -1.33 4.39 -5.35
CA PHE A 64 -1.85 3.06 -5.66
C PHE A 64 -2.34 2.92 -7.10
N GLU A 65 -3.34 3.69 -7.50
CA GLU A 65 -4.03 3.45 -8.77
C GLU A 65 -3.13 3.55 -10.00
N LYS A 66 -2.25 4.54 -10.05
CA LYS A 66 -1.32 4.69 -11.18
C LYS A 66 -0.37 3.52 -11.31
N LYS A 67 -0.15 2.79 -10.24
CA LYS A 67 0.72 1.63 -10.22
C LYS A 67 -0.03 0.31 -10.40
N GLY A 68 -1.34 0.38 -10.55
CA GLY A 68 -2.16 -0.82 -10.69
C GLY A 68 -2.43 -1.52 -9.37
N LEU A 69 -2.42 -0.78 -8.27
CA LEU A 69 -2.64 -1.32 -6.93
C LEU A 69 -3.95 -0.78 -6.35
N LYS A 70 -4.52 -1.54 -5.43
CA LYS A 70 -5.68 -1.13 -4.63
C LYS A 70 -5.53 -1.60 -3.20
N TYR A 71 -6.08 -0.83 -2.26
CA TYR A 71 -6.19 -1.24 -0.87
C TYR A 71 -7.67 -1.17 -0.45
N PHE A 72 -8.00 -1.79 0.69
CA PHE A 72 -9.39 -1.82 1.17
C PHE A 72 -9.67 -0.73 2.17
N ASP A 73 -8.79 -0.55 3.15
CA ASP A 73 -8.95 0.45 4.18
C ASP A 73 -7.59 0.82 4.75
N MET A 74 -7.52 1.95 5.44
CA MET A 74 -6.26 2.41 6.00
C MET A 74 -6.50 3.35 7.17
N SER A 75 -5.47 3.51 8.01
CA SER A 75 -5.49 4.51 9.07
C SER A 75 -4.11 5.14 9.21
N CYS A 76 -4.10 6.39 9.67
CA CYS A 76 -2.87 7.14 9.88
C CYS A 76 -2.67 7.54 11.34
N LYS A 77 -3.62 7.24 12.21
CA LYS A 77 -3.50 7.54 13.64
C LYS A 77 -2.44 6.64 14.27
N GLY A 78 -1.52 7.25 15.02
CA GLY A 78 -0.41 6.53 15.61
C GLY A 78 0.64 6.22 14.58
N HIS A 79 0.49 5.13 13.85
CA HIS A 79 1.36 4.80 12.73
C HIS A 79 0.51 4.41 11.52
N ALA A 80 1.09 4.57 10.34
CA ALA A 80 0.41 4.26 9.08
C ALA A 80 0.19 2.76 8.96
N GLN A 81 -1.04 2.36 8.60
CA GLN A 81 -1.39 0.95 8.55
C GLN A 81 -2.52 0.70 7.55
N LEU A 82 -2.37 -0.33 6.74
CA LEU A 82 -3.46 -0.81 5.89
C LEU A 82 -4.29 -1.82 6.69
N HIS A 83 -5.58 -1.87 6.40
CA HIS A 83 -6.52 -2.76 7.07
C HIS A 83 -7.18 -3.70 6.08
N PRO A 84 -7.64 -4.88 6.53
CA PRO A 84 -8.34 -5.81 5.66
C PRO A 84 -9.71 -5.27 5.26
N ARG A 85 -10.30 -5.92 4.27
CA ARG A 85 -11.64 -5.56 3.81
C ARG A 85 -12.62 -5.63 4.99
N LYS A 86 -13.54 -4.67 5.03
CA LYS A 86 -14.56 -4.59 6.07
C LYS A 86 -15.35 -5.90 6.11
N GLY A 87 -15.51 -6.46 7.31
CA GLY A 87 -16.19 -7.73 7.50
C GLY A 87 -15.34 -8.97 7.33
N ALA A 88 -14.07 -8.81 6.91
CA ALA A 88 -13.15 -9.93 6.79
C ALA A 88 -12.80 -10.49 8.16
N THR A 89 -12.67 -11.82 8.26
CA THR A 89 -12.27 -12.49 9.50
C THR A 89 -10.95 -13.22 9.27
N GLY A 90 -10.22 -13.46 10.37
CA GLY A 90 -8.96 -14.16 10.32
C GLY A 90 -7.80 -13.29 10.80
N ARG A 91 -6.60 -13.85 10.78
CA ARG A 91 -5.41 -13.14 11.21
C ARG A 91 -4.92 -12.22 10.11
N ARG A 92 -4.48 -11.00 10.49
CA ARG A 92 -3.99 -10.02 9.53
C ARG A 92 -2.94 -10.58 8.57
N ARG A 93 -2.01 -11.39 9.07
CA ARG A 93 -0.93 -11.97 8.25
C ARG A 93 -1.43 -12.93 7.18
N GLN A 94 -2.67 -13.45 7.32
CA GLN A 94 -3.27 -14.34 6.35
C GLN A 94 -4.21 -13.62 5.40
N MET A 95 -4.45 -12.33 5.65
CA MET A 95 -5.36 -11.52 4.83
C MET A 95 -4.58 -10.77 3.76
N HIS A 96 -5.22 -10.55 2.63
CA HIS A 96 -4.66 -9.72 1.58
C HIS A 96 -5.14 -8.28 1.78
N LEU A 97 -4.22 -7.40 2.18
CA LEU A 97 -4.52 -5.98 2.39
C LEU A 97 -4.38 -5.19 1.10
N LEU A 98 -3.71 -5.75 0.12
CA LEU A 98 -3.49 -5.15 -1.19
C LEU A 98 -3.99 -6.07 -2.28
N THR A 99 -4.51 -5.48 -3.35
CA THR A 99 -4.81 -6.20 -4.58
C THR A 99 -4.22 -5.43 -5.75
N LYS A 100 -4.08 -6.08 -6.90
CA LYS A 100 -3.63 -5.39 -8.11
C LYS A 100 -4.74 -5.41 -9.14
N THR A 101 -4.84 -4.32 -9.90
CA THR A 101 -5.84 -4.17 -10.95
C THR A 101 -5.33 -4.59 -12.31
N ARG A 102 -4.04 -4.90 -12.41
CA ARG A 102 -3.37 -5.31 -13.64
C ARG A 102 -2.50 -6.51 -13.36
N LYS A 103 -2.21 -7.30 -14.39
CA LYS A 103 -1.31 -8.45 -14.26
C LYS A 103 0.05 -8.04 -13.69
N ASN A 104 0.59 -6.92 -14.15
CA ASN A 104 1.87 -6.39 -13.67
C ASN A 104 1.67 -5.01 -13.08
N ILE A 105 2.26 -4.79 -11.89
CA ILE A 105 2.28 -3.45 -11.31
C ILE A 105 3.33 -2.61 -12.03
N ILE A 106 3.05 -1.32 -12.19
CA ILE A 106 3.92 -0.42 -12.92
C ILE A 106 4.36 0.72 -12.01
N PHE A 107 5.66 0.89 -11.85
CA PHE A 107 6.22 2.02 -11.12
C PHE A 107 6.79 3.02 -12.13
N ALA A 108 5.91 3.77 -12.75
CA ALA A 108 6.31 4.83 -13.68
C ALA A 108 6.99 5.96 -12.91
N LYS A 109 8.09 6.46 -13.46
CA LYS A 109 8.78 7.60 -12.89
C LYS A 109 8.05 8.90 -13.21
#